data_52bcb5c5f7519edbdbf1b086ed8a3e9b
#
_entry.id   52bcb5c5f7519edbdbf1b086ed8a3e9b
#
_cell.length_a   1.000
_cell.length_b   1.000
_cell.length_c   1.000
_cell.angle_alpha   90.00
_cell.angle_beta   90.00
_cell.angle_gamma   90.00
#
_symmetry.space_group_name_H-M   'P 1'
#
loop_
_entity.id
_entity.type
_entity.pdbx_description
1 polymer ?
#
loop_
_entity_poly.entity_id
_entity_poly.type
_entity_poly.pdbx_seq_one_letter_code
_entity_poly.pdbx_strand_id
1 'polypeptide(L)'
;AITLQTSGKEQPSVSDLLKTSSPDEIRKACRSGKWTTQTSGLAPGFAQANLVILPREDAAGFREFCERNPKPCPLLEVTEPGCHSLTRLSPDADLRTDLPMYRVWRDGELSSEITDITEFWRADLVSFLIGCSFTFEAALIENQIPVRHLELGSNVPMFQTNVPCQPSGKFHGPLVVSMRPLKPAHAIRAVQITSQFPDVHGAPVHIGLPHDIGIADLQKPDFGDAVPIAADELPVFWACGVTPQAALMAAKPDFAITHSPGCMFVSDLKDESLRRVTV
;
A
#
# COMPACT_ATOMS: atom_id res chain seq x y z
N ALA A 1 -26.24 -50.71 -14.16
CA ALA A 1 -26.40 -49.47 -13.38
C ALA A 1 -25.16 -48.63 -13.63
N ILE A 2 -25.29 -47.55 -14.42
CA ILE A 2 -24.20 -46.57 -14.66
C ILE A 2 -24.42 -45.47 -13.65
N THR A 3 -23.54 -45.38 -12.66
CA THR A 3 -23.52 -44.29 -11.66
C THR A 3 -22.85 -43.09 -12.32
N LEU A 4 -23.62 -42.07 -12.63
CA LEU A 4 -23.11 -40.75 -13.04
C LEU A 4 -22.50 -40.09 -11.82
N GLN A 5 -21.16 -39.99 -11.77
CA GLN A 5 -20.46 -39.10 -10.85
C GLN A 5 -20.69 -37.67 -11.33
N THR A 6 -21.52 -36.93 -10.61
CA THR A 6 -21.62 -35.46 -10.72
C THR A 6 -20.34 -34.87 -10.13
N SER A 7 -19.45 -34.38 -10.98
CA SER A 7 -18.32 -33.53 -10.56
C SER A 7 -18.89 -32.26 -9.94
N GLY A 8 -18.96 -32.24 -8.63
CA GLY A 8 -19.24 -30.99 -7.89
C GLY A 8 -18.13 -29.98 -8.21
N LYS A 9 -18.40 -28.99 -9.03
CA LYS A 9 -17.59 -27.78 -9.10
C LYS A 9 -17.76 -27.09 -7.76
N GLU A 10 -16.71 -27.04 -6.94
CA GLU A 10 -16.68 -26.20 -5.75
C GLU A 10 -17.07 -24.78 -6.18
N GLN A 11 -18.01 -24.18 -5.47
CA GLN A 11 -18.33 -22.78 -5.72
C GLN A 11 -17.09 -21.95 -5.39
N PRO A 12 -16.70 -20.98 -6.27
CA PRO A 12 -15.52 -20.16 -6.02
C PRO A 12 -15.68 -19.41 -4.70
N SER A 13 -14.59 -19.35 -3.94
CA SER A 13 -14.57 -18.59 -2.68
C SER A 13 -14.85 -17.10 -2.96
N VAL A 14 -15.30 -16.36 -1.94
CA VAL A 14 -15.46 -14.89 -2.06
C VAL A 14 -14.16 -14.24 -2.52
N SER A 15 -13.02 -14.73 -2.05
CA SER A 15 -11.69 -14.29 -2.47
C SER A 15 -11.45 -14.49 -3.98
N ASP A 16 -11.83 -15.65 -4.54
CA ASP A 16 -11.60 -15.93 -5.96
C ASP A 16 -12.53 -15.11 -6.86
N LEU A 17 -13.76 -14.84 -6.41
CA LEU A 17 -14.68 -13.95 -7.11
C LEU A 17 -14.16 -12.51 -7.15
N LEU A 18 -13.60 -12.02 -6.05
CA LEU A 18 -13.10 -10.64 -5.96
C LEU A 18 -11.81 -10.40 -6.74
N LYS A 19 -11.00 -11.42 -7.03
CA LYS A 19 -9.81 -11.29 -7.90
C LYS A 19 -10.13 -10.85 -9.33
N THR A 20 -11.34 -11.14 -9.81
CA THR A 20 -11.82 -10.76 -11.14
C THR A 20 -12.83 -9.61 -11.12
N SER A 21 -13.16 -9.09 -9.94
CA SER A 21 -14.14 -8.04 -9.75
C SER A 21 -13.56 -6.65 -10.09
N SER A 22 -14.44 -5.75 -10.50
CA SER A 22 -14.10 -4.35 -10.70
C SER A 22 -13.80 -3.65 -9.35
N PRO A 23 -13.06 -2.54 -9.37
CA PRO A 23 -12.82 -1.74 -8.17
C PRO A 23 -14.09 -1.38 -7.40
N ASP A 24 -15.15 -0.99 -8.10
CA ASP A 24 -16.45 -0.65 -7.50
C ASP A 24 -17.09 -1.84 -6.78
N GLU A 25 -17.04 -3.05 -7.36
CA GLU A 25 -17.56 -4.26 -6.72
C GLU A 25 -16.79 -4.60 -5.45
N ILE A 26 -15.45 -4.40 -5.45
CA ILE A 26 -14.61 -4.60 -4.27
C ILE A 26 -14.96 -3.58 -3.18
N ARG A 27 -15.07 -2.28 -3.52
CA ARG A 27 -15.48 -1.25 -2.56
C ARG A 27 -16.88 -1.54 -1.99
N LYS A 28 -17.85 -1.98 -2.80
CA LYS A 28 -19.16 -2.44 -2.33
C LYS A 28 -19.08 -3.64 -1.40
N ALA A 29 -18.16 -4.58 -1.64
CA ALA A 29 -17.94 -5.70 -0.76
C ALA A 29 -17.35 -5.25 0.60
N CYS A 30 -16.43 -4.29 0.61
CA CYS A 30 -15.92 -3.64 1.82
C CYS A 30 -17.05 -2.94 2.58
N ARG A 31 -17.78 -2.04 1.93
CA ARG A 31 -18.89 -1.27 2.50
C ARG A 31 -19.97 -2.15 3.13
N SER A 32 -20.22 -3.32 2.56
CA SER A 32 -21.18 -4.29 3.10
C SER A 32 -20.60 -5.24 4.15
N GLY A 33 -19.33 -5.12 4.52
CA GLY A 33 -18.64 -6.01 5.46
C GLY A 33 -18.39 -7.43 4.93
N LYS A 34 -18.59 -7.66 3.64
CA LYS A 34 -18.32 -8.98 3.00
C LYS A 34 -16.83 -9.21 2.75
N TRP A 35 -16.04 -8.13 2.70
CA TRP A 35 -14.59 -8.19 2.56
C TRP A 35 -13.95 -7.29 3.61
N THR A 36 -13.16 -7.87 4.50
CA THR A 36 -12.55 -7.20 5.66
C THR A 36 -11.06 -7.52 5.80
N THR A 37 -10.46 -8.08 4.74
CA THR A 37 -9.06 -8.53 4.74
C THR A 37 -8.26 -7.82 3.66
N GLN A 38 -7.03 -8.27 3.42
CA GLN A 38 -6.09 -7.64 2.49
C GLN A 38 -6.62 -7.51 1.05
N THR A 39 -6.24 -6.43 0.40
CA THR A 39 -6.59 -6.12 -1.00
C THR A 39 -5.52 -6.52 -2.01
N SER A 40 -4.40 -7.08 -1.55
CA SER A 40 -3.33 -7.56 -2.44
C SER A 40 -3.87 -8.57 -3.46
N GLY A 41 -3.56 -8.33 -4.74
CA GLY A 41 -4.02 -9.17 -5.85
C GLY A 41 -5.49 -8.98 -6.26
N LEU A 42 -6.23 -8.07 -5.64
CA LEU A 42 -7.57 -7.67 -6.08
C LEU A 42 -7.47 -6.57 -7.15
N ALA A 43 -8.48 -6.50 -8.04
CA ALA A 43 -8.58 -5.55 -9.14
C ALA A 43 -7.25 -5.39 -9.90
N PRO A 44 -6.69 -6.44 -10.51
CA PRO A 44 -5.44 -6.34 -11.26
C PRO A 44 -5.55 -5.28 -12.36
N GLY A 45 -4.52 -4.44 -12.49
CA GLY A 45 -4.49 -3.34 -13.44
C GLY A 45 -5.09 -2.04 -12.93
N PHE A 46 -5.50 -1.98 -11.65
CA PHE A 46 -5.98 -0.76 -10.99
C PHE A 46 -5.13 -0.41 -9.78
N ALA A 47 -4.85 0.89 -9.64
CA ALA A 47 -4.03 1.41 -8.57
C ALA A 47 -4.69 1.25 -7.20
N GLN A 48 -3.90 0.87 -6.21
CA GLN A 48 -4.31 0.86 -4.82
C GLN A 48 -3.56 1.95 -4.04
N ALA A 49 -4.22 2.53 -3.05
CA ALA A 49 -3.65 3.63 -2.28
C ALA A 49 -3.66 3.36 -0.78
N ASN A 50 -2.58 3.79 -0.12
CA ASN A 50 -2.55 3.96 1.33
C ASN A 50 -3.44 5.13 1.73
N LEU A 51 -4.14 5.01 2.87
CA LEU A 51 -4.99 6.07 3.40
C LEU A 51 -4.43 6.59 4.72
N VAL A 52 -4.33 7.91 4.82
CA VAL A 52 -4.12 8.65 6.08
C VAL A 52 -5.16 9.77 6.15
N ILE A 53 -5.85 9.90 7.28
CA ILE A 53 -6.82 10.96 7.55
C ILE A 53 -6.39 11.68 8.82
N LEU A 54 -6.30 13.00 8.74
CA LEU A 54 -5.84 13.86 9.82
C LEU A 54 -6.76 15.08 10.01
N PRO A 55 -6.82 15.62 11.22
CA PRO A 55 -7.39 16.94 11.44
C PRO A 55 -6.64 18.01 10.64
N ARG A 56 -7.33 19.07 10.23
CA ARG A 56 -6.80 20.18 9.44
C ARG A 56 -5.54 20.81 10.03
N GLU A 57 -5.45 20.85 11.35
CA GLU A 57 -4.28 21.40 12.06
C GLU A 57 -3.00 20.62 11.79
N ASP A 58 -3.08 19.30 11.61
CA ASP A 58 -1.97 18.41 11.30
C ASP A 58 -1.77 18.20 9.79
N ALA A 59 -2.82 18.38 9.01
CA ALA A 59 -2.84 18.07 7.58
C ALA A 59 -1.81 18.86 6.76
N ALA A 60 -1.59 20.15 7.08
CA ALA A 60 -0.62 20.97 6.37
C ALA A 60 0.82 20.47 6.57
N GLY A 61 1.21 20.15 7.81
CA GLY A 61 2.53 19.61 8.12
C GLY A 61 2.76 18.22 7.52
N PHE A 62 1.72 17.37 7.53
CA PHE A 62 1.79 16.04 6.92
C PHE A 62 1.90 16.11 5.39
N ARG A 63 1.14 17.02 4.76
CA ARG A 63 1.25 17.28 3.32
C ARG A 63 2.66 17.70 2.95
N GLU A 64 3.23 18.67 3.67
CA GLU A 64 4.60 19.13 3.43
C GLU A 64 5.62 18.00 3.65
N PHE A 65 5.43 17.14 4.65
CA PHE A 65 6.26 15.94 4.85
C PHE A 65 6.21 15.02 3.62
N CYS A 66 5.02 14.75 3.07
CA CYS A 66 4.89 13.93 1.86
C CYS A 66 5.56 14.60 0.65
N GLU A 67 5.37 15.90 0.45
CA GLU A 67 5.96 16.67 -0.66
C GLU A 67 7.50 16.73 -0.59
N ARG A 68 8.08 16.75 0.64
CA ARG A 68 9.53 16.66 0.86
C ARG A 68 10.08 15.25 0.68
N ASN A 69 9.24 14.25 0.76
CA ASN A 69 9.59 12.82 0.63
C ASN A 69 8.74 12.12 -0.44
N PRO A 70 8.76 12.61 -1.69
CA PRO A 70 7.82 12.15 -2.72
C PRO A 70 7.98 10.68 -3.09
N LYS A 71 9.16 10.10 -2.89
CA LYS A 71 9.42 8.72 -3.24
C LYS A 71 8.74 7.71 -2.29
N PRO A 72 8.86 7.81 -0.95
CA PRO A 72 8.09 6.98 -0.02
C PRO A 72 6.63 7.43 0.16
N CYS A 73 6.32 8.70 -0.12
CA CYS A 73 5.01 9.31 0.14
C CYS A 73 4.41 9.93 -1.13
N PRO A 74 4.27 9.19 -2.25
CA PRO A 74 3.74 9.76 -3.50
C PRO A 74 2.25 10.06 -3.35
N LEU A 75 1.91 11.35 -3.24
CA LEU A 75 0.52 11.80 -3.11
C LEU A 75 -0.24 11.61 -4.42
N LEU A 76 -1.30 10.80 -4.38
CA LEU A 76 -2.21 10.61 -5.51
C LEU A 76 -3.38 11.60 -5.46
N GLU A 77 -3.99 11.77 -4.28
CA GLU A 77 -5.08 12.72 -4.06
C GLU A 77 -5.12 13.17 -2.60
N VAL A 78 -5.52 14.42 -2.37
CA VAL A 78 -5.77 14.99 -1.05
C VAL A 78 -7.14 15.66 -1.08
N THR A 79 -8.00 15.35 -0.11
CA THR A 79 -9.35 15.91 -0.07
C THR A 79 -9.39 17.31 0.54
N GLU A 80 -10.43 18.07 0.22
CA GLU A 80 -10.80 19.23 1.01
C GLU A 80 -11.24 18.81 2.42
N PRO A 81 -11.10 19.68 3.44
CA PRO A 81 -11.54 19.38 4.79
C PRO A 81 -13.02 18.96 4.84
N GLY A 82 -13.30 17.87 5.54
CA GLY A 82 -14.65 17.31 5.70
C GLY A 82 -15.17 16.51 4.49
N CYS A 83 -14.48 16.55 3.35
CA CYS A 83 -14.87 15.80 2.18
C CYS A 83 -14.47 14.32 2.31
N HIS A 84 -15.44 13.42 2.17
CA HIS A 84 -15.24 11.97 2.22
C HIS A 84 -15.28 11.31 0.84
N SER A 85 -15.52 12.06 -0.22
CA SER A 85 -15.50 11.62 -1.61
C SER A 85 -14.22 12.04 -2.30
N LEU A 86 -13.87 11.33 -3.36
CA LEU A 86 -12.72 11.60 -4.20
C LEU A 86 -13.16 12.20 -5.54
N THR A 87 -12.28 12.96 -6.17
CA THR A 87 -12.56 13.55 -7.48
C THR A 87 -11.84 12.84 -8.61
N ARG A 88 -10.65 12.33 -8.35
CA ARG A 88 -9.76 11.75 -9.36
C ARG A 88 -9.68 10.23 -9.27
N LEU A 89 -9.47 9.68 -8.07
CA LEU A 89 -9.21 8.25 -7.91
C LEU A 89 -10.48 7.41 -8.06
N SER A 90 -11.61 7.89 -7.54
CA SER A 90 -12.89 7.18 -7.58
C SER A 90 -14.03 8.13 -7.17
N PRO A 91 -14.68 8.84 -8.10
CA PRO A 91 -15.70 9.84 -7.77
C PRO A 91 -16.90 9.29 -6.99
N ASP A 92 -17.23 8.02 -7.17
CA ASP A 92 -18.37 7.35 -6.52
C ASP A 92 -17.99 6.67 -5.19
N ALA A 93 -16.74 6.80 -4.74
CA ALA A 93 -16.29 6.18 -3.51
C ALA A 93 -16.62 7.01 -2.27
N ASP A 94 -16.87 6.30 -1.17
CA ASP A 94 -16.98 6.86 0.17
C ASP A 94 -15.81 6.38 1.04
N LEU A 95 -14.88 7.28 1.34
CA LEU A 95 -13.69 6.95 2.14
C LEU A 95 -14.01 6.47 3.56
N ARG A 96 -15.25 6.61 4.02
CA ARG A 96 -15.67 6.18 5.36
C ARG A 96 -15.97 4.68 5.45
N THR A 97 -16.22 4.02 4.31
CA THR A 97 -16.73 2.64 4.27
C THR A 97 -16.10 1.76 3.19
N ASP A 98 -15.34 2.32 2.26
CA ASP A 98 -14.88 1.64 1.04
C ASP A 98 -13.50 1.00 1.14
N LEU A 99 -12.94 0.91 2.36
CA LEU A 99 -11.77 0.09 2.67
C LEU A 99 -12.18 -1.12 3.52
N PRO A 100 -11.43 -2.22 3.43
CA PRO A 100 -11.74 -3.42 4.22
C PRO A 100 -11.66 -3.20 5.73
N MET A 101 -10.67 -2.40 6.19
CA MET A 101 -10.40 -2.19 7.60
C MET A 101 -9.63 -0.89 7.82
N TYR A 102 -10.02 -0.15 8.86
CA TYR A 102 -9.40 1.10 9.30
C TYR A 102 -8.81 0.95 10.70
N ARG A 103 -7.78 1.74 10.99
CA ARG A 103 -7.22 1.94 12.31
C ARG A 103 -7.47 3.37 12.78
N VAL A 104 -8.11 3.51 13.92
CA VAL A 104 -8.32 4.81 14.59
C VAL A 104 -7.26 4.97 15.68
N TRP A 105 -6.56 6.10 15.63
CA TRP A 105 -5.48 6.43 16.55
C TRP A 105 -5.88 7.63 17.41
N ARG A 106 -5.51 7.58 18.69
CA ARG A 106 -5.66 8.68 19.64
C ARG A 106 -4.37 8.83 20.42
N ASP A 107 -3.84 10.04 20.49
CA ASP A 107 -2.58 10.35 21.18
C ASP A 107 -1.41 9.45 20.77
N GLY A 108 -1.40 9.03 19.49
CA GLY A 108 -0.41 8.11 18.93
C GLY A 108 -0.61 6.64 19.27
N GLU A 109 -1.68 6.26 19.96
CA GLU A 109 -2.00 4.88 20.31
C GLU A 109 -3.18 4.35 19.48
N LEU A 110 -3.14 3.06 19.12
CA LEU A 110 -4.23 2.39 18.42
C LEU A 110 -5.45 2.27 19.35
N SER A 111 -6.51 3.00 19.03
CA SER A 111 -7.76 3.00 19.80
C SER A 111 -8.73 1.92 19.33
N SER A 112 -8.87 1.73 18.02
CA SER A 112 -9.77 0.72 17.46
C SER A 112 -9.39 0.31 16.05
N GLU A 113 -9.82 -0.88 15.64
CA GLU A 113 -9.73 -1.41 14.28
C GLU A 113 -11.13 -1.79 13.82
N ILE A 114 -11.64 -1.13 12.79
CA ILE A 114 -13.06 -1.14 12.40
C ILE A 114 -13.24 -1.04 10.89
N THR A 115 -14.41 -1.46 10.39
CA THR A 115 -14.74 -1.45 8.95
C THR A 115 -15.50 -0.20 8.49
N ASP A 116 -16.00 0.61 9.42
CA ASP A 116 -16.79 1.83 9.14
C ASP A 116 -16.35 2.94 10.09
N ILE A 117 -15.93 4.09 9.54
CA ILE A 117 -15.46 5.25 10.30
C ILE A 117 -16.45 6.43 10.25
N THR A 118 -17.71 6.19 9.84
CA THR A 118 -18.73 7.24 9.71
C THR A 118 -18.94 8.00 11.02
N GLU A 119 -18.93 7.31 12.17
CA GLU A 119 -19.10 7.92 13.50
C GLU A 119 -17.90 8.80 13.92
N PHE A 120 -16.73 8.58 13.32
CA PHE A 120 -15.51 9.37 13.60
C PHE A 120 -15.35 10.54 12.64
N TRP A 121 -16.22 10.65 11.62
CA TRP A 121 -16.07 11.67 10.60
C TRP A 121 -16.41 13.06 11.12
N ARG A 122 -15.53 14.02 10.83
CA ARG A 122 -15.67 15.43 11.24
C ARG A 122 -15.39 16.35 10.05
N ALA A 123 -15.93 17.55 10.12
CA ALA A 123 -15.79 18.57 9.06
C ALA A 123 -14.37 19.14 8.91
N ASP A 124 -13.48 18.85 9.85
CA ASP A 124 -12.08 19.28 9.82
C ASP A 124 -11.10 18.22 9.28
N LEU A 125 -11.59 17.01 8.96
CA LEU A 125 -10.73 15.91 8.51
C LEU A 125 -10.31 16.07 7.05
N VAL A 126 -9.02 15.84 6.81
CA VAL A 126 -8.40 15.83 5.47
C VAL A 126 -7.84 14.43 5.20
N SER A 127 -8.19 13.86 4.05
CA SER A 127 -7.73 12.53 3.65
C SER A 127 -6.61 12.63 2.62
N PHE A 128 -5.59 11.78 2.80
CA PHE A 128 -4.43 11.64 1.93
C PHE A 128 -4.42 10.24 1.34
N LEU A 129 -4.52 10.14 0.02
CA LEU A 129 -4.35 8.90 -0.73
C LEU A 129 -2.92 8.88 -1.27
N ILE A 130 -2.14 7.88 -0.85
CA ILE A 130 -0.71 7.77 -1.13
C ILE A 130 -0.49 6.49 -1.93
N GLY A 131 0.26 6.57 -3.01
CA GLY A 131 0.54 5.44 -3.89
C GLY A 131 1.15 4.24 -3.17
N CYS A 132 0.90 3.05 -3.70
CA CYS A 132 1.34 1.78 -3.14
C CYS A 132 2.13 0.96 -4.16
N SER A 133 3.10 0.18 -3.70
CA SER A 133 3.91 -0.71 -4.53
C SER A 133 3.12 -1.83 -5.21
N PHE A 134 1.91 -2.15 -4.75
CA PHE A 134 1.05 -3.15 -5.40
C PHE A 134 0.75 -2.79 -6.86
N THR A 135 0.70 -1.49 -7.17
CA THR A 135 0.49 -0.99 -8.53
C THR A 135 1.59 -1.43 -9.50
N PHE A 136 2.87 -1.35 -9.14
CA PHE A 136 3.94 -1.78 -10.04
C PHE A 136 4.20 -3.29 -10.02
N GLU A 137 3.70 -4.02 -9.03
CA GLU A 137 3.87 -5.48 -8.95
C GLU A 137 3.19 -6.19 -10.13
N ALA A 138 2.04 -5.70 -10.58
CA ALA A 138 1.40 -6.20 -11.79
C ALA A 138 2.33 -6.11 -13.00
N ALA A 139 3.01 -4.98 -13.18
CA ALA A 139 3.97 -4.79 -14.26
C ALA A 139 5.20 -5.69 -14.13
N LEU A 140 5.67 -6.00 -12.91
CA LEU A 140 6.75 -6.98 -12.70
C LEU A 140 6.31 -8.38 -13.15
N ILE A 141 5.12 -8.81 -12.75
CA ILE A 141 4.56 -10.13 -13.07
C ILE A 141 4.35 -10.27 -14.58
N GLU A 142 3.76 -9.28 -15.25
CA GLU A 142 3.58 -9.25 -16.72
C GLU A 142 4.90 -9.40 -17.46
N ASN A 143 6.00 -8.90 -16.89
CA ASN A 143 7.35 -9.04 -17.41
C ASN A 143 8.10 -10.28 -16.90
N GLN A 144 7.39 -11.25 -16.31
CA GLN A 144 7.94 -12.52 -15.83
C GLN A 144 9.00 -12.35 -14.73
N ILE A 145 8.91 -11.28 -13.94
CA ILE A 145 9.73 -11.08 -12.75
C ILE A 145 8.97 -11.65 -11.56
N PRO A 146 9.55 -12.62 -10.84
CA PRO A 146 8.87 -13.26 -9.71
C PRO A 146 8.66 -12.27 -8.57
N VAL A 147 7.49 -12.35 -7.92
CA VAL A 147 7.16 -11.57 -6.72
C VAL A 147 6.93 -12.55 -5.59
N ARG A 148 7.99 -12.88 -4.86
CA ARG A 148 8.10 -13.99 -3.91
C ARG A 148 6.99 -14.03 -2.85
N HIS A 149 6.65 -12.91 -2.25
CA HIS A 149 5.62 -12.85 -1.22
C HIS A 149 4.22 -13.18 -1.78
N LEU A 150 3.92 -12.79 -3.04
CA LEU A 150 2.66 -13.16 -3.69
C LEU A 150 2.62 -14.66 -4.02
N GLU A 151 3.74 -15.25 -4.46
CA GLU A 151 3.84 -16.68 -4.70
C GLU A 151 3.62 -17.51 -3.43
N LEU A 152 4.01 -16.96 -2.27
CA LEU A 152 3.85 -17.59 -0.96
C LEU A 152 2.52 -17.24 -0.27
N GLY A 153 1.74 -16.31 -0.81
CA GLY A 153 0.51 -15.82 -0.16
C GLY A 153 0.77 -15.08 1.15
N SER A 154 1.92 -14.41 1.28
CA SER A 154 2.35 -13.66 2.45
C SER A 154 2.42 -12.17 2.17
N ASN A 155 2.59 -11.34 3.22
CA ASN A 155 2.86 -9.92 3.06
C ASN A 155 4.31 -9.67 2.68
N VAL A 156 4.55 -8.63 1.86
CA VAL A 156 5.89 -8.20 1.52
C VAL A 156 6.69 -7.84 2.80
N PRO A 157 7.94 -8.32 2.96
CA PRO A 157 8.78 -7.92 4.09
C PRO A 157 9.18 -6.45 3.98
N MET A 158 9.06 -5.72 5.09
CA MET A 158 9.36 -4.29 5.16
C MET A 158 10.28 -4.00 6.33
N PHE A 159 11.20 -3.07 6.12
CA PHE A 159 12.28 -2.76 7.06
C PHE A 159 12.41 -1.26 7.27
N GLN A 160 12.58 -0.83 8.51
CA GLN A 160 13.03 0.50 8.84
C GLN A 160 14.52 0.61 8.53
N THR A 161 14.92 1.67 7.85
CA THR A 161 16.32 1.93 7.50
C THR A 161 16.96 2.95 8.42
N ASN A 162 18.28 3.16 8.27
CA ASN A 162 18.98 4.27 8.90
C ASN A 162 18.95 5.57 8.07
N VAL A 163 18.23 5.58 6.94
CA VAL A 163 18.09 6.74 6.05
C VAL A 163 16.97 7.63 6.58
N PRO A 164 17.25 8.86 7.03
CA PRO A 164 16.20 9.74 7.54
C PRO A 164 15.36 10.33 6.40
N CYS A 165 14.05 10.44 6.62
CA CYS A 165 13.20 11.30 5.81
C CYS A 165 13.43 12.78 6.14
N GLN A 166 13.15 13.66 5.17
CA GLN A 166 13.13 15.11 5.39
C GLN A 166 11.98 15.47 6.30
N PRO A 167 12.22 16.06 7.50
CA PRO A 167 11.15 16.33 8.44
C PRO A 167 10.29 17.53 8.03
N SER A 168 9.04 17.56 8.51
CA SER A 168 8.16 18.73 8.46
C SER A 168 7.35 18.83 9.75
N GLY A 169 7.56 19.89 10.51
CA GLY A 169 6.94 20.05 11.82
C GLY A 169 7.21 18.87 12.73
N LYS A 170 6.14 18.25 13.25
CA LYS A 170 6.22 17.07 14.10
C LYS A 170 6.41 15.75 13.32
N PHE A 171 6.24 15.77 11.99
CA PHE A 171 6.37 14.56 11.16
C PHE A 171 7.83 14.33 10.80
N HIS A 172 8.36 13.19 11.21
CA HIS A 172 9.73 12.76 10.97
C HIS A 172 9.83 11.23 11.10
N GLY A 173 10.93 10.65 10.67
CA GLY A 173 11.20 9.23 10.85
C GLY A 173 12.16 8.69 9.80
N PRO A 174 12.51 7.41 9.90
CA PRO A 174 13.32 6.74 8.90
C PRO A 174 12.50 6.40 7.65
N LEU A 175 13.18 6.28 6.53
CA LEU A 175 12.64 5.64 5.35
C LEU A 175 12.33 4.17 5.66
N VAL A 176 11.12 3.72 5.39
CA VAL A 176 10.76 2.30 5.37
C VAL A 176 10.86 1.79 3.95
N VAL A 177 11.43 0.60 3.78
CA VAL A 177 11.57 -0.05 2.48
C VAL A 177 10.87 -1.40 2.46
N SER A 178 10.30 -1.77 1.32
CA SER A 178 9.83 -3.13 1.04
C SER A 178 10.89 -3.89 0.24
N MET A 179 11.12 -5.17 0.54
CA MET A 179 12.17 -5.97 -0.08
C MET A 179 11.59 -7.08 -0.96
N ARG A 180 12.22 -7.29 -2.11
CA ARG A 180 11.96 -8.44 -2.98
C ARG A 180 13.28 -9.08 -3.38
N PRO A 181 13.46 -10.40 -3.16
CA PRO A 181 14.66 -11.12 -3.61
C PRO A 181 14.56 -11.35 -5.13
N LEU A 182 15.58 -10.94 -5.86
CA LEU A 182 15.63 -11.05 -7.31
C LEU A 182 17.01 -11.51 -7.79
N LYS A 183 17.05 -12.35 -8.82
CA LYS A 183 18.28 -12.63 -9.54
C LYS A 183 18.82 -11.35 -10.21
N PRO A 184 20.14 -11.20 -10.41
CA PRO A 184 20.73 -9.98 -10.96
C PRO A 184 20.07 -9.49 -12.25
N ALA A 185 19.78 -10.37 -13.20
CA ALA A 185 19.11 -10.02 -14.46
C ALA A 185 17.68 -9.48 -14.22
N HIS A 186 16.94 -10.07 -13.28
CA HIS A 186 15.61 -9.60 -12.89
C HIS A 186 15.68 -8.27 -12.13
N ALA A 187 16.70 -8.07 -11.29
CA ALA A 187 16.90 -6.81 -10.58
C ALA A 187 17.11 -5.64 -11.57
N ILE A 188 17.94 -5.82 -12.61
CA ILE A 188 18.14 -4.81 -13.66
C ILE A 188 16.82 -4.49 -14.37
N ARG A 189 16.06 -5.51 -14.76
CA ARG A 189 14.75 -5.32 -15.42
C ARG A 189 13.74 -4.65 -14.49
N ALA A 190 13.72 -5.05 -13.22
CA ALA A 190 12.82 -4.44 -12.21
C ALA A 190 13.09 -2.94 -12.04
N VAL A 191 14.36 -2.50 -12.04
CA VAL A 191 14.72 -1.08 -12.05
C VAL A 191 14.11 -0.36 -13.25
N GLN A 192 14.28 -0.92 -14.46
CA GLN A 192 13.76 -0.33 -15.70
C GLN A 192 12.23 -0.23 -15.72
N ILE A 193 11.54 -1.26 -15.22
CA ILE A 193 10.08 -1.31 -15.18
C ILE A 193 9.55 -0.33 -14.13
N THR A 194 10.01 -0.43 -12.89
CA THR A 194 9.45 0.34 -11.78
C THR A 194 9.83 1.81 -11.85
N SER A 195 10.93 2.20 -12.51
CA SER A 195 11.27 3.60 -12.76
C SER A 195 10.20 4.35 -13.57
N GLN A 196 9.38 3.61 -14.32
CA GLN A 196 8.28 4.19 -15.08
C GLN A 196 7.04 4.53 -14.23
N PHE A 197 7.04 4.19 -12.94
CA PHE A 197 5.94 4.43 -12.01
C PHE A 197 6.34 5.35 -10.84
N PRO A 198 6.78 6.60 -11.10
CA PRO A 198 7.28 7.49 -10.05
C PRO A 198 6.23 7.83 -9.00
N ASP A 199 4.95 7.87 -9.38
CA ASP A 199 3.82 8.20 -8.49
C ASP A 199 3.40 7.02 -7.59
N VAL A 200 4.10 5.88 -7.67
CA VAL A 200 3.92 4.70 -6.80
C VAL A 200 5.27 4.09 -6.42
N HIS A 201 6.16 4.96 -5.90
CA HIS A 201 7.52 4.71 -5.40
C HIS A 201 8.64 4.63 -6.44
N GLY A 202 8.36 4.39 -7.73
CA GLY A 202 9.37 4.38 -8.78
C GLY A 202 10.42 3.28 -8.66
N ALA A 203 11.65 3.57 -9.11
CA ALA A 203 12.77 2.65 -9.04
C ALA A 203 13.17 2.29 -7.60
N PRO A 204 13.83 1.14 -7.37
CA PRO A 204 14.41 0.79 -6.08
C PRO A 204 15.29 1.91 -5.51
N VAL A 205 15.40 1.95 -4.19
CA VAL A 205 16.29 2.87 -3.47
C VAL A 205 17.62 2.24 -3.11
N HIS A 206 17.68 0.88 -3.05
CA HIS A 206 18.87 0.15 -2.71
C HIS A 206 18.84 -1.28 -3.27
N ILE A 207 20.01 -1.84 -3.61
CA ILE A 207 20.16 -3.21 -4.12
C ILE A 207 21.36 -3.87 -3.42
N GLY A 208 21.17 -5.06 -2.86
CA GLY A 208 22.20 -5.79 -2.13
C GLY A 208 22.47 -5.20 -0.74
N LEU A 209 23.56 -5.52 -0.16
CA LEU A 209 24.18 -5.01 1.09
C LEU A 209 23.21 -4.34 2.09
N PRO A 210 22.31 -5.09 2.75
CA PRO A 210 21.26 -4.51 3.62
C PRO A 210 21.83 -3.70 4.78
N HIS A 211 23.03 -4.02 5.25
CA HIS A 211 23.69 -3.29 6.34
C HIS A 211 24.00 -1.83 6.00
N ASP A 212 24.18 -1.49 4.72
CA ASP A 212 24.45 -0.11 4.27
C ASP A 212 23.26 0.82 4.53
N ILE A 213 22.05 0.26 4.59
CA ILE A 213 20.82 0.98 4.94
C ILE A 213 20.29 0.60 6.33
N GLY A 214 21.15 0.04 7.18
CA GLY A 214 20.85 -0.23 8.59
C GLY A 214 20.03 -1.49 8.87
N ILE A 215 19.81 -2.36 7.88
CA ILE A 215 19.08 -3.62 8.06
C ILE A 215 20.04 -4.72 8.50
N ALA A 216 19.88 -5.20 9.72
CA ALA A 216 20.78 -6.19 10.32
C ALA A 216 20.43 -7.63 9.93
N ASP A 217 19.15 -7.97 9.80
CA ASP A 217 18.67 -9.34 9.57
C ASP A 217 17.44 -9.35 8.68
N LEU A 218 17.58 -9.86 7.45
CA LEU A 218 16.50 -9.97 6.48
C LEU A 218 15.44 -11.02 6.85
N GLN A 219 15.69 -11.87 7.84
CA GLN A 219 14.73 -12.85 8.35
C GLN A 219 13.85 -12.25 9.47
N LYS A 220 14.08 -11.00 9.87
CA LYS A 220 13.33 -10.29 10.91
C LYS A 220 12.83 -8.94 10.40
N PRO A 221 11.87 -8.93 9.48
CA PRO A 221 11.29 -7.68 9.01
C PRO A 221 10.55 -6.95 10.16
N ASP A 222 10.56 -5.62 10.13
CA ASP A 222 9.80 -4.80 11.08
C ASP A 222 8.28 -4.92 10.83
N PHE A 223 7.90 -5.14 9.55
CA PHE A 223 6.51 -5.33 9.13
C PHE A 223 6.45 -6.36 8.01
N GLY A 224 5.28 -7.01 7.87
CA GLY A 224 5.08 -8.09 6.90
C GLY A 224 5.75 -9.39 7.32
N ASP A 225 6.00 -10.26 6.35
CA ASP A 225 6.50 -11.61 6.58
C ASP A 225 7.87 -11.80 5.93
N ALA A 226 8.76 -12.53 6.60
CA ALA A 226 10.05 -12.90 6.02
C ALA A 226 9.84 -13.82 4.80
N VAL A 227 10.65 -13.62 3.76
CA VAL A 227 10.65 -14.47 2.57
C VAL A 227 12.03 -15.12 2.38
N PRO A 228 12.11 -16.36 1.85
CA PRO A 228 13.38 -17.00 1.55
C PRO A 228 14.10 -16.25 0.44
N ILE A 229 15.42 -16.14 0.56
CA ILE A 229 16.33 -15.54 -0.42
C ILE A 229 17.28 -16.63 -0.89
N ALA A 230 17.30 -16.94 -2.17
CA ALA A 230 18.22 -17.93 -2.72
C ALA A 230 19.65 -17.38 -2.83
N ALA A 231 20.64 -18.26 -2.90
CA ALA A 231 22.06 -17.87 -2.92
C ALA A 231 22.46 -17.05 -4.17
N ASP A 232 21.68 -17.14 -5.26
CA ASP A 232 21.88 -16.41 -6.51
C ASP A 232 20.94 -15.18 -6.63
N GLU A 233 20.28 -14.79 -5.54
CA GLU A 233 19.39 -13.62 -5.49
C GLU A 233 20.00 -12.48 -4.66
N LEU A 234 19.63 -11.27 -5.04
CA LEU A 234 19.96 -10.04 -4.33
C LEU A 234 18.67 -9.49 -3.67
N PRO A 235 18.75 -8.99 -2.44
CA PRO A 235 17.65 -8.20 -1.89
C PRO A 235 17.58 -6.86 -2.61
N VAL A 236 16.42 -6.54 -3.15
CA VAL A 236 16.13 -5.28 -3.83
C VAL A 236 15.09 -4.53 -3.03
N PHE A 237 15.35 -3.26 -2.72
CA PHE A 237 14.57 -2.47 -1.79
C PHE A 237 13.90 -1.28 -2.48
N TRP A 238 12.58 -1.16 -2.31
CA TRP A 238 11.78 -0.03 -2.74
C TRP A 238 11.33 0.80 -1.55
N ALA A 239 11.21 2.11 -1.72
CA ALA A 239 10.49 2.93 -0.76
C ALA A 239 9.07 2.39 -0.56
N CYS A 240 8.54 2.50 0.65
CA CYS A 240 7.28 1.86 1.04
C CYS A 240 6.30 2.86 1.64
N GLY A 241 5.01 2.68 1.33
CA GLY A 241 3.90 3.45 1.89
C GLY A 241 3.69 3.29 3.40
N VAL A 242 4.44 2.41 4.07
CA VAL A 242 4.53 2.37 5.54
C VAL A 242 5.34 3.54 6.09
N THR A 243 6.21 4.18 5.30
CA THR A 243 6.98 5.36 5.72
C THR A 243 6.09 6.49 6.27
N PRO A 244 5.04 6.95 5.55
CA PRO A 244 4.15 7.99 6.09
C PRO A 244 3.40 7.52 7.34
N GLN A 245 3.08 6.25 7.48
CA GLN A 245 2.48 5.71 8.71
C GLN A 245 3.48 5.72 9.87
N ALA A 246 4.73 5.33 9.64
CA ALA A 246 5.77 5.40 10.65
C ALA A 246 6.02 6.85 11.13
N ALA A 247 6.03 7.82 10.20
CA ALA A 247 6.13 9.24 10.53
C ALA A 247 4.92 9.75 11.32
N LEU A 248 3.72 9.27 11.00
CA LEU A 248 2.50 9.56 11.75
C LEU A 248 2.59 9.03 13.18
N MET A 249 3.04 7.80 13.35
CA MET A 249 3.22 7.19 14.67
C MET A 249 4.28 7.93 15.51
N ALA A 250 5.37 8.38 14.90
CA ALA A 250 6.39 9.19 15.58
C ALA A 250 5.85 10.57 15.98
N ALA A 251 4.99 11.18 15.16
CA ALA A 251 4.39 12.49 15.40
C ALA A 251 3.33 12.48 16.53
N LYS A 252 2.74 11.30 16.83
CA LYS A 252 1.70 11.10 17.85
C LYS A 252 0.60 12.18 17.79
N PRO A 253 -0.15 12.28 16.68
CA PRO A 253 -1.26 13.22 16.60
C PRO A 253 -2.35 12.85 17.62
N ASP A 254 -3.08 13.84 18.12
CA ASP A 254 -4.20 13.62 19.05
C ASP A 254 -5.27 12.74 18.43
N PHE A 255 -5.42 12.82 17.10
CA PHE A 255 -6.34 12.00 16.34
C PHE A 255 -5.81 11.73 14.93
N ALA A 256 -5.92 10.46 14.48
CA ALA A 256 -5.69 10.05 13.10
C ALA A 256 -6.51 8.81 12.75
N ILE A 257 -6.76 8.62 11.46
CA ILE A 257 -7.26 7.36 10.92
C ILE A 257 -6.32 6.92 9.79
N THR A 258 -6.02 5.62 9.75
CA THR A 258 -5.26 5.00 8.65
C THR A 258 -6.01 3.77 8.15
N HIS A 259 -5.65 3.27 6.97
CA HIS A 259 -6.01 1.89 6.61
C HIS A 259 -5.26 0.90 7.52
N SER A 260 -5.83 -0.28 7.73
CA SER A 260 -5.11 -1.39 8.37
C SER A 260 -4.08 -1.99 7.38
N PRO A 261 -2.98 -2.59 7.87
CA PRO A 261 -1.96 -3.17 7.01
C PRO A 261 -2.52 -4.11 5.94
N GLY A 262 -2.21 -3.83 4.67
CA GLY A 262 -2.69 -4.59 3.52
C GLY A 262 -4.13 -4.29 3.08
N CYS A 263 -4.91 -3.53 3.84
CA CYS A 263 -6.30 -3.16 3.53
C CYS A 263 -6.37 -1.84 2.76
N MET A 264 -5.83 -1.82 1.54
CA MET A 264 -5.67 -0.62 0.75
C MET A 264 -7.00 -0.10 0.17
N PHE A 265 -7.07 1.19 -0.16
CA PHE A 265 -8.13 1.72 -0.99
C PHE A 265 -7.95 1.25 -2.44
N VAL A 266 -8.94 0.61 -3.03
CA VAL A 266 -8.92 0.16 -4.43
C VAL A 266 -9.57 1.23 -5.30
N SER A 267 -8.77 1.87 -6.17
CA SER A 267 -9.22 3.00 -7.00
C SER A 267 -9.69 2.56 -8.39
N ASP A 268 -10.39 3.47 -9.10
CA ASP A 268 -10.74 3.29 -10.52
C ASP A 268 -9.62 3.73 -11.46
N LEU A 269 -8.51 4.24 -10.90
CA LEU A 269 -7.36 4.67 -11.67
C LEU A 269 -6.58 3.46 -12.20
N LYS A 270 -6.41 3.37 -13.50
CA LYS A 270 -5.62 2.29 -14.11
C LYS A 270 -4.13 2.46 -13.84
N ASP A 271 -3.44 1.37 -13.54
CA ASP A 271 -1.98 1.34 -13.34
C ASP A 271 -1.23 1.98 -14.51
N GLU A 272 -1.66 1.71 -15.75
CA GLU A 272 -1.08 2.28 -16.96
C GLU A 272 -1.08 3.82 -16.97
N SER A 273 -2.09 4.45 -16.36
CA SER A 273 -2.19 5.91 -16.30
C SER A 273 -1.16 6.56 -15.38
N LEU A 274 -0.56 5.78 -14.48
CA LEU A 274 0.54 6.18 -13.60
C LEU A 274 1.92 5.92 -14.22
N ARG A 275 1.94 5.27 -15.38
CA ARG A 275 3.17 4.98 -16.11
C ARG A 275 3.66 6.23 -16.83
N ARG A 276 4.89 6.64 -16.56
CA ARG A 276 5.58 7.72 -17.28
C ARG A 276 6.69 7.13 -18.14
N VAL A 277 6.56 7.26 -19.45
CA VAL A 277 7.66 6.89 -20.35
C VAL A 277 8.69 8.01 -20.27
N THR A 278 9.83 7.73 -19.65
CA THR A 278 10.99 8.63 -19.72
C THR A 278 11.56 8.52 -21.13
N VAL A 279 11.43 9.59 -21.93
CA VAL A 279 12.07 9.73 -23.24
C VAL A 279 13.54 10.00 -23.05
#